data_a51a2c49af2612137085e071563ad3c5
#
_entry.id   a51a2c49af2612137085e071563ad3c5
#
_cell.length_a   1.000
_cell.length_b   1.000
_cell.length_c   1.000
_cell.angle_alpha   90.00
_cell.angle_beta   90.00
_cell.angle_gamma   90.00
#
_symmetry.space_group_name_H-M   'P 1'
#
loop_
_entity.id
_entity.type
_entity.pdbx_description
1 polymer ?
#
loop_
_entity_poly.entity_id
_entity_poly.type
_entity_poly.pdbx_seq_one_letter_code
_entity_poly.pdbx_strand_id
1 'polypeptide(L)'
;MDFLISLVFSNPYVPWIVLAGGLFFAYNKLAPRLSMRAPAGGGAVDDLVGKMLGPRFAERKFKKEVESYKKEANYLAAGKLLEDHGDLAEAVEAYTSGSEYWAAASVLERMGRGERAAEMYLQAGDHKKAAKVFTDLGKPAKAAALFMEKGNTLEAARLFSLAGAWDTAADIYAKGGYALRAAEAYEKKGEHVKAAESYEKHFMENVSYGTAYSPTAASPDQKSALLAGQNYERGKDLKRALQVYVKGGFFKEAAGASVALGQYPQAAELYMRADD
;
A
#
# COMPACT_ATOMS: atom_id res chain seq x y z
N MET A 1 35.71 49.84 43.51
CA MET A 1 35.14 49.70 42.13
C MET A 1 36.14 49.19 41.12
N ASP A 2 37.38 49.51 41.27
CA ASP A 2 38.50 49.15 40.37
C ASP A 2 38.81 47.63 40.30
N PHE A 3 38.57 46.90 41.39
CA PHE A 3 38.79 45.45 41.41
C PHE A 3 37.81 44.65 40.55
N LEU A 4 36.57 45.09 40.46
CA LEU A 4 35.58 44.48 39.61
C LEU A 4 35.79 44.78 38.10
N ILE A 5 36.33 45.98 37.82
CA ILE A 5 36.67 46.37 36.43
C ILE A 5 37.89 45.59 35.94
N SER A 6 38.91 45.34 36.76
CA SER A 6 40.06 44.54 36.36
C SER A 6 39.72 43.07 36.10
N LEU A 7 38.77 42.53 36.85
CA LEU A 7 38.32 41.13 36.66
C LEU A 7 37.53 40.92 35.37
N VAL A 8 36.80 41.95 34.92
CA VAL A 8 36.04 41.94 33.68
C VAL A 8 36.92 42.05 32.44
N PHE A 9 38.03 42.81 32.52
CA PHE A 9 38.94 43.03 31.40
C PHE A 9 40.14 42.07 31.34
N SER A 10 40.39 41.29 32.37
CA SER A 10 41.47 40.28 32.38
C SER A 10 41.08 38.95 31.73
N ASN A 11 39.80 38.71 31.48
CA ASN A 11 39.34 37.51 30.79
C ASN A 11 39.01 37.86 29.31
N PRO A 12 39.74 37.32 28.33
CA PRO A 12 39.57 37.67 26.92
C PRO A 12 38.18 37.37 26.33
N TYR A 13 37.34 36.62 27.04
CA TYR A 13 35.99 36.24 26.59
C TYR A 13 34.89 37.16 27.15
N VAL A 14 35.12 37.93 28.20
CA VAL A 14 34.12 38.79 28.85
C VAL A 14 33.70 39.97 27.98
N PRO A 15 34.58 40.68 27.25
CA PRO A 15 34.19 41.76 26.35
C PRO A 15 33.22 41.28 25.25
N TRP A 16 33.41 40.06 24.75
CA TRP A 16 32.55 39.49 23.69
C TRP A 16 31.16 39.07 24.21
N ILE A 17 31.10 38.58 25.46
CA ILE A 17 29.82 38.22 26.11
C ILE A 17 28.97 39.47 26.37
N VAL A 18 29.61 40.57 26.83
CA VAL A 18 28.92 41.84 27.04
C VAL A 18 28.47 42.48 25.72
N LEU A 19 29.30 42.43 24.68
CA LEU A 19 28.97 42.92 23.34
C LEU A 19 27.84 42.09 22.71
N ALA A 20 27.90 40.77 22.81
CA ALA A 20 26.86 39.87 22.29
C ALA A 20 25.53 40.00 23.05
N GLY A 21 25.58 40.12 24.38
CA GLY A 21 24.43 40.40 25.22
C GLY A 21 23.80 41.78 24.96
N GLY A 22 24.65 42.80 24.78
CA GLY A 22 24.24 44.16 24.44
C GLY A 22 23.60 44.24 23.05
N LEU A 23 24.15 43.57 22.05
CA LEU A 23 23.61 43.46 20.72
C LEU A 23 22.28 42.67 20.69
N PHE A 24 22.18 41.60 21.46
CA PHE A 24 20.96 40.82 21.61
C PHE A 24 19.84 41.61 22.32
N PHE A 25 20.17 42.36 23.37
CA PHE A 25 19.23 43.24 24.08
C PHE A 25 18.77 44.39 23.18
N ALA A 26 19.69 45.03 22.44
CA ALA A 26 19.39 46.06 21.48
C ALA A 26 18.52 45.57 20.33
N TYR A 27 18.79 44.38 19.83
CA TYR A 27 18.00 43.73 18.79
C TYR A 27 16.57 43.43 19.28
N ASN A 28 16.38 42.83 20.44
CA ASN A 28 15.05 42.56 21.00
C ASN A 28 14.24 43.83 21.34
N LYS A 29 14.91 44.94 21.66
CA LYS A 29 14.25 46.20 22.00
C LYS A 29 13.95 47.09 20.77
N LEU A 30 14.70 46.95 19.68
CA LEU A 30 14.59 47.73 18.46
C LEU A 30 13.82 46.99 17.34
N ALA A 31 13.87 45.67 17.30
CA ALA A 31 13.19 44.88 16.27
C ALA A 31 11.67 45.13 16.18
N PRO A 32 10.91 45.27 17.29
CA PRO A 32 9.48 45.60 17.22
C PRO A 32 9.16 47.02 16.71
N ARG A 33 10.15 47.94 16.78
CA ARG A 33 9.96 49.35 16.35
C ARG A 33 10.29 49.63 14.90
N LEU A 34 11.07 48.72 14.28
CA LEU A 34 11.50 48.84 12.88
C LEU A 34 10.71 47.95 11.97
N SER A 35 9.45 47.74 12.06
CA SER A 35 8.57 46.98 11.12
C SER A 35 9.28 46.25 9.96
N MET A 36 10.51 45.84 10.18
CA MET A 36 11.29 45.03 9.27
C MET A 36 10.81 43.59 9.45
N ARG A 37 9.94 43.15 8.55
CA ARG A 37 9.66 41.76 8.30
C ARG A 37 11.02 41.07 8.24
N ALA A 38 11.34 40.28 9.27
CA ALA A 38 12.58 39.52 9.29
C ALA A 38 12.69 38.74 7.95
N PRO A 39 13.80 38.85 7.24
CA PRO A 39 13.99 38.00 6.07
C PRO A 39 13.81 36.56 6.53
N ALA A 40 13.21 35.73 5.68
CA ALA A 40 12.96 34.31 5.90
C ALA A 40 14.26 33.47 6.03
N GLY A 41 15.29 34.01 6.66
CA GLY A 41 16.65 33.53 6.85
C GLY A 41 17.16 33.71 8.29
N GLY A 42 16.26 33.69 9.29
CA GLY A 42 16.66 33.72 10.72
C GLY A 42 17.65 32.63 11.14
N GLY A 43 17.77 31.57 10.36
CA GLY A 43 18.67 30.45 10.63
C GLY A 43 20.16 30.81 10.78
N ALA A 44 20.66 31.83 10.05
CA ALA A 44 22.09 32.17 10.09
C ALA A 44 22.50 32.85 11.39
N VAL A 45 21.65 33.72 11.95
CA VAL A 45 21.94 34.42 13.23
C VAL A 45 21.72 33.45 14.37
N ASP A 46 20.70 32.61 14.33
CA ASP A 46 20.42 31.58 15.33
C ASP A 46 21.54 30.51 15.38
N ASP A 47 22.08 30.11 14.23
CA ASP A 47 23.23 29.20 14.11
C ASP A 47 24.50 29.81 14.70
N LEU A 48 24.73 31.08 14.44
CA LEU A 48 25.86 31.83 15.01
C LEU A 48 25.75 31.96 16.56
N VAL A 49 24.57 32.27 17.06
CA VAL A 49 24.26 32.36 18.49
C VAL A 49 24.39 30.98 19.15
N GLY A 50 23.92 29.92 18.49
CA GLY A 50 24.07 28.55 18.97
C GLY A 50 25.55 28.12 19.05
N LYS A 51 26.36 28.48 18.06
CA LYS A 51 27.81 28.23 18.06
C LYS A 51 28.54 29.00 19.15
N MET A 52 28.13 30.22 19.48
CA MET A 52 28.74 31.06 20.52
C MET A 52 28.34 30.63 21.95
N LEU A 53 27.07 30.27 22.16
CA LEU A 53 26.55 29.94 23.51
C LEU A 53 26.60 28.44 23.82
N GLY A 54 27.03 27.65 22.87
CA GLY A 54 27.25 26.22 23.01
C GLY A 54 25.97 25.36 22.88
N PRO A 55 26.15 24.04 22.70
CA PRO A 55 25.05 23.11 22.34
C PRO A 55 23.92 23.05 23.37
N ARG A 56 24.23 23.24 24.65
CA ARG A 56 23.21 23.25 25.71
C ARG A 56 22.20 24.41 25.61
N PHE A 57 22.63 25.54 25.07
CA PHE A 57 21.72 26.68 24.86
C PHE A 57 20.82 26.43 23.64
N ALA A 58 21.40 25.93 22.56
CA ALA A 58 20.63 25.57 21.38
C ALA A 58 19.54 24.54 21.72
N GLU A 59 19.89 23.51 22.47
CA GLU A 59 18.97 22.48 22.93
C GLU A 59 17.83 23.04 23.81
N ARG A 60 18.16 23.96 24.75
CA ARG A 60 17.11 24.60 25.58
C ARG A 60 16.19 25.49 24.77
N LYS A 61 16.73 26.22 23.77
CA LYS A 61 15.91 27.03 22.84
C LYS A 61 14.96 26.16 22.04
N PHE A 62 15.50 25.11 21.47
CA PHE A 62 14.74 24.12 20.71
C PHE A 62 13.57 23.54 21.54
N LYS A 63 13.84 23.00 22.72
CA LYS A 63 12.81 22.47 23.61
C LYS A 63 11.75 23.49 23.98
N LYS A 64 12.16 24.73 24.25
CA LYS A 64 11.23 25.84 24.57
C LYS A 64 10.34 26.17 23.35
N GLU A 65 10.86 26.10 22.14
CA GLU A 65 10.13 26.35 20.91
C GLU A 65 9.11 25.23 20.64
N VAL A 66 9.52 23.96 20.77
CA VAL A 66 8.61 22.81 20.70
C VAL A 66 7.47 22.93 21.70
N GLU A 67 7.77 23.27 22.95
CA GLU A 67 6.76 23.46 23.99
C GLU A 67 5.83 24.65 23.72
N SER A 68 6.33 25.73 23.09
CA SER A 68 5.49 26.83 22.63
C SER A 68 4.46 26.38 21.62
N TYR A 69 4.90 25.66 20.59
CA TYR A 69 3.98 25.11 19.57
C TYR A 69 2.94 24.14 20.17
N LYS A 70 3.36 23.29 21.11
CA LYS A 70 2.42 22.39 21.80
C LYS A 70 1.38 23.16 22.62
N LYS A 71 1.78 24.22 23.33
CA LYS A 71 0.86 25.09 24.09
C LYS A 71 -0.14 25.84 23.23
N GLU A 72 0.28 26.20 22.01
CA GLU A 72 -0.57 26.85 21.00
C GLU A 72 -1.44 25.82 20.23
N ALA A 73 -1.39 24.54 20.63
CA ALA A 73 -2.01 23.43 19.93
C ALA A 73 -1.57 23.27 18.44
N ASN A 74 -0.43 23.87 18.08
CA ASN A 74 0.14 23.75 16.74
C ASN A 74 1.05 22.53 16.66
N TYR A 75 0.46 21.36 16.80
CA TYR A 75 1.17 20.09 16.84
C TYR A 75 1.86 19.73 15.51
N LEU A 76 1.34 20.23 14.38
CA LEU A 76 1.98 20.06 13.07
C LEU A 76 3.36 20.77 13.05
N ALA A 77 3.42 22.01 13.55
CA ALA A 77 4.70 22.75 13.62
C ALA A 77 5.67 22.10 14.62
N ALA A 78 5.16 21.70 15.79
CA ALA A 78 5.96 20.97 16.77
C ALA A 78 6.54 19.67 16.21
N GLY A 79 5.72 18.88 15.52
CA GLY A 79 6.13 17.63 14.89
C GLY A 79 7.19 17.83 13.80
N LYS A 80 7.02 18.84 12.93
CA LYS A 80 8.03 19.18 11.91
C LYS A 80 9.36 19.61 12.51
N LEU A 81 9.32 20.45 13.53
CA LEU A 81 10.52 20.92 14.20
C LEU A 81 11.30 19.76 14.85
N LEU A 82 10.56 18.82 15.49
CA LEU A 82 11.14 17.59 16.06
C LEU A 82 11.70 16.66 14.98
N GLU A 83 11.01 16.52 13.86
CA GLU A 83 11.44 15.71 12.72
C GLU A 83 12.73 16.26 12.10
N ASP A 84 12.82 17.58 11.90
CA ASP A 84 14.01 18.28 11.37
C ASP A 84 15.20 18.15 12.32
N HIS A 85 14.95 18.10 13.65
CA HIS A 85 15.97 17.87 14.66
C HIS A 85 16.42 16.41 14.73
N GLY A 86 15.63 15.47 14.23
CA GLY A 86 15.90 14.03 14.26
C GLY A 86 15.22 13.29 15.42
N ASP A 87 14.44 13.97 16.25
CA ASP A 87 13.69 13.38 17.36
C ASP A 87 12.39 12.71 16.87
N LEU A 88 12.57 11.70 16.01
CA LEU A 88 11.46 11.07 15.26
C LEU A 88 10.38 10.47 16.17
N ALA A 89 10.75 9.95 17.34
CA ALA A 89 9.79 9.38 18.27
C ALA A 89 8.87 10.47 18.86
N GLU A 90 9.45 11.60 19.29
CA GLU A 90 8.69 12.73 19.81
C GLU A 90 7.89 13.45 18.71
N ALA A 91 8.41 13.45 17.47
CA ALA A 91 7.68 13.96 16.30
C ALA A 91 6.39 13.16 16.06
N VAL A 92 6.46 11.82 16.12
CA VAL A 92 5.25 10.96 16.01
C VAL A 92 4.24 11.28 17.11
N GLU A 93 4.69 11.48 18.35
CA GLU A 93 3.81 11.84 19.47
C GLU A 93 3.14 13.21 19.25
N ALA A 94 3.89 14.21 18.79
CA ALA A 94 3.36 15.51 18.48
C ALA A 94 2.32 15.43 17.36
N TYR A 95 2.65 14.79 16.23
CA TYR A 95 1.70 14.60 15.12
C TYR A 95 0.43 13.85 15.56
N THR A 96 0.58 12.80 16.36
CA THR A 96 -0.58 12.03 16.86
C THR A 96 -1.47 12.87 17.76
N SER A 97 -0.88 13.70 18.64
CA SER A 97 -1.61 14.62 19.50
C SER A 97 -2.40 15.68 18.73
N GLY A 98 -1.89 16.08 17.56
CA GLY A 98 -2.56 16.99 16.63
C GLY A 98 -3.53 16.31 15.66
N SER A 99 -3.71 14.99 15.75
CA SER A 99 -4.47 14.20 14.76
C SER A 99 -3.89 14.25 13.34
N GLU A 100 -2.62 14.59 13.21
CA GLU A 100 -1.87 14.62 11.95
C GLU A 100 -1.37 13.20 11.61
N TYR A 101 -2.30 12.26 11.53
CA TYR A 101 -2.01 10.83 11.45
C TYR A 101 -1.21 10.45 10.20
N TRP A 102 -1.42 11.15 9.07
CA TRP A 102 -0.66 10.90 7.85
C TRP A 102 0.83 11.25 8.02
N ALA A 103 1.12 12.38 8.69
CA ALA A 103 2.51 12.78 8.99
C ALA A 103 3.16 11.80 9.98
N ALA A 104 2.44 11.42 11.05
CA ALA A 104 2.90 10.40 12.00
C ALA A 104 3.23 9.07 11.29
N ALA A 105 2.36 8.63 10.37
CA ALA A 105 2.56 7.41 9.59
C ALA A 105 3.82 7.46 8.73
N SER A 106 4.04 8.58 8.05
CA SER A 106 5.23 8.79 7.21
C SER A 106 6.54 8.69 8.01
N VAL A 107 6.56 9.30 9.21
CA VAL A 107 7.73 9.20 10.10
C VAL A 107 7.92 7.77 10.60
N LEU A 108 6.84 7.07 10.94
CA LEU A 108 6.89 5.66 11.37
C LEU A 108 7.39 4.72 10.26
N GLU A 109 7.05 4.95 8.99
CA GLU A 109 7.63 4.21 7.86
C GLU A 109 9.16 4.39 7.80
N ARG A 110 9.65 5.64 7.93
CA ARG A 110 11.09 5.95 7.95
C ARG A 110 11.81 5.31 9.14
N MET A 111 11.11 5.16 10.27
CA MET A 111 11.61 4.45 11.46
C MET A 111 11.58 2.92 11.32
N GLY A 112 11.08 2.38 10.20
CA GLY A 112 10.89 0.94 10.00
C GLY A 112 9.74 0.33 10.83
N ARG A 113 8.87 1.16 11.40
CA ARG A 113 7.72 0.71 12.23
C ARG A 113 6.46 0.57 11.38
N GLY A 114 6.54 -0.24 10.32
CA GLY A 114 5.51 -0.32 9.28
C GLY A 114 4.12 -0.69 9.78
N GLU A 115 3.95 -1.59 10.75
CA GLU A 115 2.60 -1.92 11.27
C GLU A 115 1.94 -0.70 11.92
N ARG A 116 2.67 0.01 12.76
CA ARG A 116 2.16 1.24 13.38
C ARG A 116 1.90 2.33 12.34
N ALA A 117 2.73 2.41 11.29
CA ALA A 117 2.50 3.32 10.19
C ALA A 117 1.18 3.01 9.47
N ALA A 118 0.92 1.73 9.18
CA ALA A 118 -0.34 1.31 8.57
C ALA A 118 -1.56 1.68 9.45
N GLU A 119 -1.48 1.49 10.76
CA GLU A 119 -2.53 1.89 11.70
C GLU A 119 -2.78 3.41 11.67
N MET A 120 -1.72 4.22 11.60
CA MET A 120 -1.85 5.66 11.48
C MET A 120 -2.46 6.09 10.14
N TYR A 121 -2.09 5.41 9.03
CA TYR A 121 -2.75 5.64 7.74
C TYR A 121 -4.24 5.31 7.77
N LEU A 122 -4.65 4.26 8.51
CA LEU A 122 -6.06 3.95 8.71
C LEU A 122 -6.80 5.07 9.45
N GLN A 123 -6.19 5.61 10.51
CA GLN A 123 -6.75 6.74 11.24
C GLN A 123 -6.83 8.01 10.37
N ALA A 124 -5.87 8.19 9.47
CA ALA A 124 -5.90 9.25 8.47
C ALA A 124 -6.94 9.02 7.35
N GLY A 125 -7.62 7.87 7.31
CA GLY A 125 -8.56 7.48 6.25
C GLY A 125 -7.90 6.99 4.96
N ASP A 126 -6.58 6.87 4.93
CA ASP A 126 -5.83 6.39 3.73
C ASP A 126 -5.67 4.86 3.74
N HIS A 127 -6.79 4.17 3.46
CA HIS A 127 -6.83 2.71 3.43
C HIS A 127 -5.95 2.12 2.33
N LYS A 128 -5.74 2.85 1.22
CA LYS A 128 -4.89 2.38 0.11
C LYS A 128 -3.42 2.34 0.54
N LYS A 129 -2.97 3.39 1.22
CA LYS A 129 -1.60 3.46 1.72
C LYS A 129 -1.36 2.42 2.83
N ALA A 130 -2.31 2.28 3.77
CA ALA A 130 -2.27 1.25 4.80
C ALA A 130 -2.18 -0.16 4.21
N ALA A 131 -3.02 -0.47 3.21
CA ALA A 131 -3.00 -1.76 2.53
C ALA A 131 -1.68 -2.02 1.80
N LYS A 132 -1.11 -0.99 1.16
CA LYS A 132 0.22 -1.07 0.54
C LYS A 132 1.27 -1.43 1.58
N VAL A 133 1.32 -0.72 2.70
CA VAL A 133 2.28 -0.99 3.78
C VAL A 133 2.13 -2.42 4.31
N PHE A 134 0.89 -2.91 4.55
CA PHE A 134 0.68 -4.30 4.96
C PHE A 134 1.15 -5.31 3.90
N THR A 135 0.97 -5.00 2.62
CA THR A 135 1.45 -5.87 1.52
C THR A 135 2.98 -5.91 1.51
N ASP A 136 3.64 -4.75 1.64
CA ASP A 136 5.09 -4.63 1.67
C ASP A 136 5.70 -5.34 2.90
N LEU A 137 4.95 -5.42 3.99
CA LEU A 137 5.29 -6.20 5.20
C LEU A 137 5.03 -7.71 5.07
N GLY A 138 4.61 -8.20 3.90
CA GLY A 138 4.25 -9.59 3.69
C GLY A 138 2.95 -10.02 4.39
N LYS A 139 2.04 -9.08 4.65
CA LYS A 139 0.73 -9.30 5.30
C LYS A 139 -0.46 -8.97 4.38
N PRO A 140 -0.51 -9.50 3.15
CA PRO A 140 -1.55 -9.14 2.18
C PRO A 140 -2.97 -9.51 2.64
N ALA A 141 -3.12 -10.51 3.51
CA ALA A 141 -4.43 -10.84 4.09
C ALA A 141 -5.00 -9.71 4.97
N LYS A 142 -4.14 -9.00 5.74
CA LYS A 142 -4.58 -7.82 6.50
C LYS A 142 -5.00 -6.69 5.55
N ALA A 143 -4.23 -6.46 4.48
CA ALA A 143 -4.58 -5.49 3.45
C ALA A 143 -5.92 -5.83 2.78
N ALA A 144 -6.16 -7.12 2.47
CA ALA A 144 -7.42 -7.58 1.88
C ALA A 144 -8.63 -7.30 2.78
N ALA A 145 -8.50 -7.55 4.09
CA ALA A 145 -9.56 -7.28 5.06
C ALA A 145 -9.98 -5.81 5.06
N LEU A 146 -9.03 -4.88 4.93
CA LEU A 146 -9.33 -3.45 4.84
C LEU A 146 -10.14 -3.08 3.59
N PHE A 147 -9.81 -3.69 2.44
CA PHE A 147 -10.56 -3.48 1.21
C PHE A 147 -11.96 -4.11 1.28
N MET A 148 -12.12 -5.24 1.98
CA MET A 148 -13.44 -5.83 2.24
C MET A 148 -14.32 -4.89 3.06
N GLU A 149 -13.78 -4.32 4.14
CA GLU A 149 -14.49 -3.36 4.99
C GLU A 149 -14.97 -2.13 4.21
N LYS A 150 -14.21 -1.71 3.20
CA LYS A 150 -14.57 -0.59 2.32
C LYS A 150 -15.45 -0.98 1.12
N GLY A 151 -15.85 -2.24 1.02
CA GLY A 151 -16.68 -2.73 -0.08
C GLY A 151 -15.93 -2.91 -1.40
N ASN A 152 -14.61 -2.73 -1.42
CA ASN A 152 -13.79 -2.99 -2.62
C ASN A 152 -13.40 -4.47 -2.71
N THR A 153 -14.41 -5.28 -3.03
CA THR A 153 -14.30 -6.74 -3.03
C THR A 153 -13.31 -7.27 -4.08
N LEU A 154 -13.21 -6.60 -5.23
CA LEU A 154 -12.29 -7.03 -6.29
C LEU A 154 -10.82 -6.92 -5.85
N GLU A 155 -10.43 -5.79 -5.25
CA GLU A 155 -9.07 -5.59 -4.78
C GLU A 155 -8.77 -6.49 -3.56
N ALA A 156 -9.76 -6.70 -2.69
CA ALA A 156 -9.64 -7.65 -1.60
C ALA A 156 -9.37 -9.08 -2.10
N ALA A 157 -10.14 -9.55 -3.10
CA ALA A 157 -9.93 -10.87 -3.69
C ALA A 157 -8.53 -11.02 -4.31
N ARG A 158 -8.05 -9.97 -5.01
CA ARG A 158 -6.69 -9.95 -5.55
C ARG A 158 -5.63 -10.10 -4.47
N LEU A 159 -5.78 -9.41 -3.35
CA LEU A 159 -4.86 -9.48 -2.22
C LEU A 159 -4.94 -10.82 -1.47
N PHE A 160 -6.14 -11.41 -1.35
CA PHE A 160 -6.28 -12.77 -0.84
C PHE A 160 -5.58 -13.80 -1.74
N SER A 161 -5.69 -13.65 -3.06
CA SER A 161 -4.93 -14.48 -4.01
C SER A 161 -3.42 -14.33 -3.81
N LEU A 162 -2.93 -13.10 -3.62
CA LEU A 162 -1.51 -12.83 -3.33
C LEU A 162 -1.06 -13.43 -1.99
N ALA A 163 -1.97 -13.50 -1.01
CA ALA A 163 -1.74 -14.14 0.28
C ALA A 163 -1.77 -15.67 0.23
N GLY A 164 -2.10 -16.27 -0.94
CA GLY A 164 -2.32 -17.70 -1.07
C GLY A 164 -3.65 -18.20 -0.48
N ALA A 165 -4.52 -17.30 -0.06
CA ALA A 165 -5.85 -17.61 0.46
C ALA A 165 -6.85 -17.83 -0.70
N TRP A 166 -6.56 -18.85 -1.52
CA TRP A 166 -7.26 -19.13 -2.78
C TRP A 166 -8.76 -19.39 -2.60
N ASP A 167 -9.17 -20.02 -1.49
CA ASP A 167 -10.57 -20.24 -1.13
C ASP A 167 -11.36 -18.94 -1.07
N THR A 168 -10.89 -18.06 -0.19
CA THR A 168 -11.55 -16.78 0.04
C THR A 168 -11.55 -15.93 -1.22
N ALA A 169 -10.44 -15.93 -1.97
CA ALA A 169 -10.35 -15.21 -3.22
C ALA A 169 -11.33 -15.73 -4.27
N ALA A 170 -11.39 -17.05 -4.45
CA ALA A 170 -12.28 -17.70 -5.42
C ALA A 170 -13.75 -17.40 -5.12
N ASP A 171 -14.16 -17.52 -3.86
CA ASP A 171 -15.53 -17.25 -3.44
C ASP A 171 -15.92 -15.78 -3.64
N ILE A 172 -15.01 -14.85 -3.37
CA ILE A 172 -15.24 -13.42 -3.59
C ILE A 172 -15.35 -13.13 -5.10
N TYR A 173 -14.46 -13.68 -5.93
CA TYR A 173 -14.52 -13.53 -7.37
C TYR A 173 -15.82 -14.11 -7.95
N ALA A 174 -16.21 -15.32 -7.52
CA ALA A 174 -17.44 -15.98 -7.99
C ALA A 174 -18.69 -15.16 -7.64
N LYS A 175 -18.80 -14.67 -6.41
CA LYS A 175 -19.90 -13.80 -5.96
C LYS A 175 -19.92 -12.44 -6.68
N GLY A 176 -18.74 -11.92 -7.03
CA GLY A 176 -18.59 -10.68 -7.76
C GLY A 176 -18.81 -10.78 -9.27
N GLY A 177 -19.09 -11.98 -9.80
CA GLY A 177 -19.28 -12.20 -11.24
C GLY A 177 -17.97 -12.29 -12.05
N TYR A 178 -16.81 -12.38 -11.39
CA TYR A 178 -15.51 -12.47 -12.06
C TYR A 178 -15.15 -13.94 -12.35
N ALA A 179 -15.95 -14.59 -13.22
CA ALA A 179 -15.91 -16.03 -13.48
C ALA A 179 -14.50 -16.53 -13.85
N LEU A 180 -13.78 -15.84 -14.74
CA LEU A 180 -12.43 -16.22 -15.13
C LEU A 180 -11.44 -16.22 -13.93
N ARG A 181 -11.48 -15.18 -13.12
CA ARG A 181 -10.59 -15.08 -11.93
C ARG A 181 -10.97 -16.09 -10.85
N ALA A 182 -12.26 -16.36 -10.69
CA ALA A 182 -12.74 -17.41 -9.80
C ALA A 182 -12.21 -18.79 -10.23
N ALA A 183 -12.27 -19.08 -11.55
CA ALA A 183 -11.76 -20.33 -12.12
C ALA A 183 -10.26 -20.51 -11.85
N GLU A 184 -9.46 -19.48 -12.12
CA GLU A 184 -8.00 -19.47 -11.83
C GLU A 184 -7.69 -19.71 -10.35
N ALA A 185 -8.46 -19.10 -9.46
CA ALA A 185 -8.28 -19.25 -8.02
C ALA A 185 -8.67 -20.67 -7.54
N TYR A 186 -9.80 -21.23 -8.02
CA TYR A 186 -10.19 -22.61 -7.73
C TYR A 186 -9.19 -23.62 -8.29
N GLU A 187 -8.63 -23.37 -9.49
CA GLU A 187 -7.60 -24.23 -10.08
C GLU A 187 -6.33 -24.23 -9.22
N LYS A 188 -5.88 -23.05 -8.75
CA LYS A 188 -4.73 -22.96 -7.83
C LYS A 188 -4.95 -23.70 -6.52
N LYS A 189 -6.19 -23.77 -6.05
CA LYS A 189 -6.54 -24.56 -4.87
C LYS A 189 -6.63 -26.06 -5.17
N GLY A 190 -6.80 -26.48 -6.42
CA GLY A 190 -7.05 -27.86 -6.81
C GLY A 190 -8.52 -28.27 -6.79
N GLU A 191 -9.45 -27.31 -6.68
CA GLU A 191 -10.89 -27.55 -6.78
C GLU A 191 -11.33 -27.58 -8.26
N HIS A 192 -10.86 -28.60 -8.97
CA HIS A 192 -10.97 -28.71 -10.42
C HIS A 192 -12.41 -28.61 -10.94
N VAL A 193 -13.39 -29.19 -10.26
CA VAL A 193 -14.79 -29.13 -10.70
C VAL A 193 -15.34 -27.71 -10.64
N LYS A 194 -15.07 -26.97 -9.54
CA LYS A 194 -15.50 -25.56 -9.42
C LYS A 194 -14.74 -24.65 -10.39
N ALA A 195 -13.45 -24.94 -10.62
CA ALA A 195 -12.68 -24.25 -11.64
C ALA A 195 -13.30 -24.43 -13.02
N ALA A 196 -13.64 -25.68 -13.38
CA ALA A 196 -14.30 -26.01 -14.64
C ALA A 196 -15.65 -25.28 -14.81
N GLU A 197 -16.50 -25.32 -13.78
CA GLU A 197 -17.79 -24.62 -13.77
C GLU A 197 -17.64 -23.10 -13.98
N SER A 198 -16.62 -22.52 -13.37
CA SER A 198 -16.33 -21.09 -13.51
C SER A 198 -15.77 -20.74 -14.89
N TYR A 199 -14.91 -21.58 -15.47
CA TYR A 199 -14.44 -21.44 -16.85
C TYR A 199 -15.57 -21.63 -17.86
N GLU A 200 -16.43 -22.64 -17.66
CA GLU A 200 -17.59 -22.86 -18.52
C GLU A 200 -18.56 -21.67 -18.47
N LYS A 201 -18.81 -21.14 -17.26
CA LYS A 201 -19.61 -19.92 -17.09
C LYS A 201 -19.02 -18.75 -17.87
N HIS A 202 -17.72 -18.49 -17.73
CA HIS A 202 -17.03 -17.43 -18.48
C HIS A 202 -17.17 -17.64 -20.01
N PHE A 203 -16.98 -18.87 -20.47
CA PHE A 203 -17.17 -19.23 -21.88
C PHE A 203 -18.59 -18.92 -22.36
N MET A 204 -19.61 -19.38 -21.63
CA MET A 204 -21.01 -19.20 -21.99
C MET A 204 -21.48 -17.74 -21.97
N GLU A 205 -20.91 -16.91 -21.09
CA GLU A 205 -21.23 -15.47 -20.99
C GLU A 205 -20.62 -14.65 -22.13
N ASN A 206 -19.50 -15.09 -22.70
CA ASN A 206 -18.72 -14.30 -23.65
C ASN A 206 -18.76 -14.84 -25.08
N VAL A 207 -19.18 -16.09 -25.29
CA VAL A 207 -19.35 -16.61 -26.66
C VAL A 207 -20.56 -15.95 -27.30
N SER A 208 -20.29 -15.05 -28.26
CA SER A 208 -21.32 -14.59 -29.20
C SER A 208 -21.77 -15.78 -30.05
N TYR A 209 -23.02 -16.18 -29.94
CA TYR A 209 -23.64 -17.21 -30.76
C TYR A 209 -23.38 -16.88 -32.22
N GLY A 210 -22.50 -17.64 -32.89
CA GLY A 210 -22.29 -17.52 -34.33
C GLY A 210 -20.85 -17.34 -34.81
N THR A 211 -19.86 -17.25 -33.96
CA THR A 211 -18.46 -17.29 -34.43
C THR A 211 -18.06 -18.73 -34.67
N ALA A 212 -17.87 -19.07 -35.94
CA ALA A 212 -17.35 -20.39 -36.32
C ALA A 212 -15.99 -20.62 -35.64
N TYR A 213 -15.83 -21.84 -35.11
CA TYR A 213 -14.54 -22.31 -34.61
C TYR A 213 -13.43 -22.07 -35.66
N SER A 214 -12.39 -21.37 -35.30
CA SER A 214 -11.17 -21.26 -36.11
C SER A 214 -10.06 -22.10 -35.45
N PRO A 215 -9.61 -23.18 -36.05
CA PRO A 215 -8.55 -24.01 -35.44
C PRO A 215 -7.22 -23.32 -35.30
N THR A 216 -7.01 -22.18 -35.99
CA THR A 216 -5.72 -21.48 -36.03
C THR A 216 -5.59 -20.32 -35.04
N ALA A 217 -6.71 -19.86 -34.48
CA ALA A 217 -6.71 -18.78 -33.47
C ALA A 217 -7.94 -18.90 -32.56
N ALA A 218 -7.88 -19.78 -31.57
CA ALA A 218 -8.93 -19.82 -30.55
C ALA A 218 -9.04 -18.47 -29.86
N SER A 219 -10.25 -17.88 -29.89
CA SER A 219 -10.49 -16.64 -29.13
C SER A 219 -10.21 -16.87 -27.63
N PRO A 220 -9.91 -15.84 -26.85
CA PRO A 220 -9.75 -15.98 -25.40
C PRO A 220 -10.92 -16.71 -24.74
N ASP A 221 -12.12 -16.54 -25.27
CA ASP A 221 -13.35 -17.15 -24.77
C ASP A 221 -13.41 -18.64 -25.07
N GLN A 222 -13.01 -19.06 -26.29
CA GLN A 222 -12.87 -20.47 -26.66
C GLN A 222 -11.82 -21.16 -25.77
N LYS A 223 -10.73 -20.49 -25.44
CA LYS A 223 -9.72 -21.03 -24.51
C LYS A 223 -10.34 -21.39 -23.16
N SER A 224 -11.32 -20.64 -22.69
CA SER A 224 -12.02 -20.98 -21.44
C SER A 224 -12.78 -22.29 -21.53
N ALA A 225 -13.37 -22.63 -22.68
CA ALA A 225 -13.99 -23.95 -22.88
C ALA A 225 -12.98 -25.10 -22.82
N LEU A 226 -11.78 -24.90 -23.40
CA LEU A 226 -10.69 -25.88 -23.30
C LEU A 226 -10.25 -26.08 -21.84
N LEU A 227 -10.04 -24.98 -21.11
CA LEU A 227 -9.63 -25.05 -19.70
C LEU A 227 -10.74 -25.67 -18.82
N ALA A 228 -12.01 -25.40 -19.11
CA ALA A 228 -13.13 -26.03 -18.44
C ALA A 228 -13.10 -27.56 -18.63
N GLY A 229 -12.97 -28.01 -19.87
CA GLY A 229 -12.90 -29.45 -20.19
C GLY A 229 -11.74 -30.14 -19.49
N GLN A 230 -10.54 -29.55 -19.55
CA GLN A 230 -9.35 -30.08 -18.86
C GLN A 230 -9.53 -30.16 -17.34
N ASN A 231 -10.17 -29.18 -16.74
CA ASN A 231 -10.45 -29.19 -15.31
C ASN A 231 -11.56 -30.18 -14.94
N TYR A 232 -12.57 -30.40 -15.79
CA TYR A 232 -13.55 -31.48 -15.62
C TYR A 232 -12.87 -32.85 -15.71
N GLU A 233 -11.93 -33.06 -16.62
CA GLU A 233 -11.14 -34.32 -16.70
C GLU A 233 -10.33 -34.56 -15.43
N ARG A 234 -9.62 -33.54 -14.94
CA ARG A 234 -8.88 -33.62 -13.66
C ARG A 234 -9.80 -33.92 -12.48
N GLY A 235 -11.02 -33.37 -12.52
CA GLY A 235 -12.09 -33.65 -11.56
C GLY A 235 -12.82 -34.98 -11.79
N LYS A 236 -12.42 -35.77 -12.80
CA LYS A 236 -13.02 -37.06 -13.21
C LYS A 236 -14.46 -36.95 -13.68
N ASP A 237 -14.90 -35.80 -14.13
CA ASP A 237 -16.22 -35.58 -14.75
C ASP A 237 -16.11 -35.55 -16.28
N LEU A 238 -15.80 -36.73 -16.83
CA LEU A 238 -15.58 -36.89 -18.27
C LEU A 238 -16.82 -36.55 -19.10
N LYS A 239 -18.04 -36.70 -18.53
CA LYS A 239 -19.28 -36.37 -19.26
C LYS A 239 -19.39 -34.86 -19.49
N ARG A 240 -19.15 -34.04 -18.46
CA ARG A 240 -19.15 -32.58 -18.60
C ARG A 240 -17.95 -32.11 -19.44
N ALA A 241 -16.79 -32.74 -19.30
CA ALA A 241 -15.63 -32.45 -20.13
C ALA A 241 -15.98 -32.61 -21.65
N LEU A 242 -16.54 -33.75 -22.01
CA LEU A 242 -17.00 -34.01 -23.39
C LEU A 242 -17.99 -32.92 -23.90
N GLN A 243 -18.97 -32.57 -23.09
CA GLN A 243 -19.99 -31.59 -23.48
C GLN A 243 -19.36 -30.19 -23.73
N VAL A 244 -18.48 -29.73 -22.84
CA VAL A 244 -17.87 -28.39 -22.98
C VAL A 244 -16.88 -28.35 -24.14
N TYR A 245 -16.12 -29.43 -24.38
CA TYR A 245 -15.22 -29.52 -25.50
C TYR A 245 -16.00 -29.45 -26.84
N VAL A 246 -17.11 -30.20 -26.97
CA VAL A 246 -17.95 -30.12 -28.14
C VAL A 246 -18.52 -28.73 -28.37
N LYS A 247 -19.03 -28.08 -27.31
CA LYS A 247 -19.53 -26.69 -27.37
C LYS A 247 -18.44 -25.70 -27.79
N GLY A 248 -17.22 -25.89 -27.33
CA GLY A 248 -16.05 -25.05 -27.64
C GLY A 248 -15.42 -25.35 -29.00
N GLY A 249 -15.83 -26.41 -29.69
CA GLY A 249 -15.25 -26.83 -30.96
C GLY A 249 -13.94 -27.62 -30.84
N PHE A 250 -13.59 -28.07 -29.63
CA PHE A 250 -12.37 -28.86 -29.35
C PHE A 250 -12.66 -30.36 -29.61
N PHE A 251 -12.87 -30.71 -30.86
CA PHE A 251 -13.35 -32.04 -31.25
C PHE A 251 -12.33 -33.16 -30.98
N LYS A 252 -11.04 -32.88 -31.07
CA LYS A 252 -9.98 -33.82 -30.72
C LYS A 252 -9.99 -34.21 -29.24
N GLU A 253 -10.09 -33.22 -28.38
CA GLU A 253 -10.20 -33.39 -26.92
C GLU A 253 -11.49 -34.07 -26.54
N ALA A 254 -12.61 -33.67 -27.20
CA ALA A 254 -13.91 -34.31 -27.05
C ALA A 254 -13.90 -35.80 -27.45
N ALA A 255 -13.18 -36.16 -28.51
CA ALA A 255 -13.02 -37.55 -28.93
C ALA A 255 -12.23 -38.35 -27.88
N GLY A 256 -11.18 -37.79 -27.32
CA GLY A 256 -10.42 -38.39 -26.21
C GLY A 256 -11.30 -38.67 -24.98
N ALA A 257 -12.11 -37.69 -24.56
CA ALA A 257 -13.07 -37.85 -23.47
C ALA A 257 -14.13 -38.94 -23.78
N SER A 258 -14.62 -39.01 -25.03
CA SER A 258 -15.51 -40.07 -25.48
C SER A 258 -14.89 -41.47 -25.41
N VAL A 259 -13.63 -41.62 -25.80
CA VAL A 259 -12.88 -42.88 -25.65
C VAL A 259 -12.78 -43.27 -24.17
N ALA A 260 -12.46 -42.33 -23.29
CA ALA A 260 -12.36 -42.59 -21.85
C ALA A 260 -13.71 -43.00 -21.23
N LEU A 261 -14.84 -42.58 -21.83
CA LEU A 261 -16.19 -43.00 -21.46
C LEU A 261 -16.63 -44.32 -22.11
N GLY A 262 -15.82 -44.94 -22.98
CA GLY A 262 -16.18 -46.13 -23.74
C GLY A 262 -17.15 -45.89 -24.90
N GLN A 263 -17.35 -44.65 -25.31
CA GLN A 263 -18.28 -44.23 -26.37
C GLN A 263 -17.57 -44.18 -27.72
N TYR A 264 -17.05 -45.35 -28.20
CA TYR A 264 -16.22 -45.45 -29.40
C TYR A 264 -16.86 -44.94 -30.68
N PRO A 265 -18.15 -45.19 -30.98
CA PRO A 265 -18.79 -44.65 -32.18
C PRO A 265 -18.80 -43.13 -32.20
N GLN A 266 -19.13 -42.50 -31.06
CA GLN A 266 -19.12 -41.04 -30.92
C GLN A 266 -17.69 -40.46 -31.03
N ALA A 267 -16.70 -41.16 -30.47
CA ALA A 267 -15.29 -40.77 -30.60
C ALA A 267 -14.84 -40.73 -32.05
N ALA A 268 -15.23 -41.75 -32.87
CA ALA A 268 -14.89 -41.81 -34.30
C ALA A 268 -15.50 -40.61 -35.07
N GLU A 269 -16.78 -40.28 -34.82
CA GLU A 269 -17.40 -39.10 -35.41
C GLU A 269 -16.72 -37.78 -35.03
N LEU A 270 -16.30 -37.65 -33.78
CA LEU A 270 -15.61 -36.46 -33.29
C LEU A 270 -14.19 -36.32 -33.87
N TYR A 271 -13.46 -37.44 -34.08
CA TYR A 271 -12.18 -37.40 -34.76
C TYR A 271 -12.32 -36.98 -36.22
N MET A 272 -13.34 -37.49 -36.95
CA MET A 272 -13.60 -37.04 -38.33
C MET A 272 -13.89 -35.55 -38.38
N ARG A 273 -14.65 -35.00 -37.42
CA ARG A 273 -14.91 -33.55 -37.33
C ARG A 273 -13.68 -32.71 -36.91
N ALA A 274 -12.70 -33.32 -36.30
CA ALA A 274 -11.46 -32.63 -35.92
C ALA A 274 -10.49 -32.50 -37.10
N ASP A 275 -10.60 -33.36 -38.13
CA ASP A 275 -9.73 -33.37 -39.30
C ASP A 275 -10.32 -32.55 -40.49
N ASP A 276 -11.55 -32.08 -40.39
CA ASP A 276 -12.19 -31.15 -41.33
C ASP A 276 -11.89 -29.68 -40.97
#